data_206fb2246a6763b27e0b8cbd433144ed
#
_entry.id   206fb2246a6763b27e0b8cbd433144ed
#
_cell.length_a   1.000
_cell.length_b   1.000
_cell.length_c   1.000
_cell.angle_alpha   90.00
_cell.angle_beta   90.00
_cell.angle_gamma   90.00
#
_symmetry.space_group_name_H-M   'P 1'
#
loop_
_entity.id
_entity.type
_entity.pdbx_description
1 polymer ?
#
loop_
_entity_poly.entity_id
_entity_poly.type
_entity_poly.pdbx_seq_one_letter_code
_entity_poly.pdbx_strand_id
1 'polypeptide(L)'
;GQTALNLCIKCKELGIWEEYGVDIVGVDIDAIEITENRDAFRNLMDTLDVPMAPQKPAKSFLQGKEIAQEFGFPLCVRASYTLGGAGAAIVHDPVEFDQLLENGLKISPIHEVMIDKALLGWKEYELELLRDANDNVIIICSIENFDPMGIHTGDSITVAPAMTLSDTTFQKMRDMA
;
A
#
# COMPACT_ATOMS: atom_id res chain seq x y z
N GLY A 1 4.77 6.50 -14.23
CA GLY A 1 3.64 6.98 -13.44
C GLY A 1 2.33 6.36 -13.91
N GLN A 2 1.20 6.66 -13.26
CA GLN A 2 -0.10 5.99 -13.45
C GLN A 2 -0.59 5.96 -14.90
N THR A 3 -0.37 7.02 -15.66
CA THR A 3 -0.74 7.07 -17.08
C THR A 3 -0.05 5.99 -17.91
N ALA A 4 1.22 5.75 -17.66
CA ALA A 4 1.98 4.70 -18.37
C ALA A 4 1.47 3.30 -17.99
N LEU A 5 1.23 3.06 -16.70
CA LEU A 5 0.69 1.79 -16.20
C LEU A 5 -0.70 1.50 -16.81
N ASN A 6 -1.60 2.47 -16.78
CA ASN A 6 -2.93 2.34 -17.37
C ASN A 6 -2.87 2.07 -18.88
N LEU A 7 -1.94 2.72 -19.59
CA LEU A 7 -1.74 2.51 -21.03
C LEU A 7 -1.24 1.09 -21.30
N CYS A 8 -0.26 0.61 -20.53
CA CYS A 8 0.27 -0.76 -20.67
C CYS A 8 -0.83 -1.81 -20.50
N ILE A 9 -1.63 -1.70 -19.43
CA ILE A 9 -2.75 -2.60 -19.17
C ILE A 9 -3.75 -2.56 -20.32
N LYS A 10 -4.12 -1.34 -20.77
CA LYS A 10 -5.12 -1.19 -21.83
C LYS A 10 -4.65 -1.76 -23.17
N CYS A 11 -3.39 -1.60 -23.52
CA CYS A 11 -2.81 -2.18 -24.73
C CYS A 11 -2.77 -3.72 -24.66
N LYS A 12 -2.51 -4.31 -23.49
CA LYS A 12 -2.62 -5.76 -23.27
C LYS A 12 -4.05 -6.26 -23.50
N GLU A 13 -5.05 -5.62 -22.86
CA GLU A 13 -6.46 -5.97 -23.06
C GLU A 13 -6.90 -5.94 -24.52
N LEU A 14 -6.31 -5.05 -25.32
CA LEU A 14 -6.62 -4.89 -26.74
C LEU A 14 -5.76 -5.79 -27.65
N GLY A 15 -4.83 -6.59 -27.10
CA GLY A 15 -3.94 -7.46 -27.86
C GLY A 15 -2.90 -6.72 -28.70
N ILE A 16 -2.65 -5.44 -28.41
CA ILE A 16 -1.75 -4.59 -29.22
C ILE A 16 -0.31 -5.06 -29.13
N TRP A 17 0.14 -5.48 -27.96
CA TRP A 17 1.52 -5.93 -27.75
C TRP A 17 1.87 -7.15 -28.59
N GLU A 18 0.97 -8.11 -28.64
CA GLU A 18 1.11 -9.33 -29.44
C GLU A 18 0.98 -9.03 -30.94
N GLU A 19 -0.01 -8.20 -31.32
CA GLU A 19 -0.25 -7.86 -32.73
C GLU A 19 0.95 -7.19 -33.38
N TYR A 20 1.65 -6.31 -32.65
CA TYR A 20 2.77 -5.55 -33.17
C TYR A 20 4.14 -6.09 -32.74
N GLY A 21 4.19 -7.20 -31.98
CA GLY A 21 5.43 -7.81 -31.52
C GLY A 21 6.27 -6.87 -30.65
N VAL A 22 5.61 -6.11 -29.75
CA VAL A 22 6.28 -5.14 -28.88
C VAL A 22 6.55 -5.74 -27.52
N ASP A 23 7.82 -5.72 -27.12
CA ASP A 23 8.23 -6.10 -25.77
C ASP A 23 8.15 -4.91 -24.81
N ILE A 24 7.60 -5.14 -23.63
CA ILE A 24 7.57 -4.14 -22.57
C ILE A 24 8.83 -4.26 -21.73
N VAL A 25 9.58 -3.17 -21.65
CA VAL A 25 10.79 -3.10 -20.83
C VAL A 25 10.41 -2.71 -19.40
N GLY A 26 10.85 -3.50 -18.44
CA GLY A 26 10.63 -3.26 -17.01
C GLY A 26 9.78 -4.35 -16.38
N VAL A 27 8.76 -3.94 -15.62
CA VAL A 27 7.92 -4.87 -14.86
C VAL A 27 6.87 -5.52 -15.75
N ASP A 28 6.61 -6.82 -15.54
CA ASP A 28 5.54 -7.56 -16.18
C ASP A 28 4.16 -6.94 -15.88
N ILE A 29 3.26 -6.95 -16.86
CA ILE A 29 1.91 -6.38 -16.71
C ILE A 29 1.11 -7.12 -15.64
N ASP A 30 1.26 -8.43 -15.51
CA ASP A 30 0.58 -9.21 -14.47
C ASP A 30 1.06 -8.78 -13.08
N ALA A 31 2.35 -8.49 -12.93
CA ALA A 31 2.90 -7.93 -11.69
C ALA A 31 2.35 -6.52 -11.40
N ILE A 32 2.19 -5.68 -12.44
CA ILE A 32 1.56 -4.36 -12.29
C ILE A 32 0.13 -4.50 -11.78
N GLU A 33 -0.67 -5.39 -12.39
CA GLU A 33 -2.05 -5.63 -11.99
C GLU A 33 -2.16 -6.08 -10.53
N ILE A 34 -1.26 -6.97 -10.09
CA ILE A 34 -1.23 -7.44 -8.69
C ILE A 34 -0.83 -6.30 -7.74
N THR A 35 0.19 -5.53 -8.06
CA THR A 35 0.71 -4.49 -7.17
C THR A 35 -0.18 -3.25 -7.09
N GLU A 36 -0.91 -2.92 -8.15
CA GLU A 36 -1.86 -1.81 -8.17
C GLU A 36 -3.22 -2.17 -7.53
N ASN A 37 -3.56 -3.46 -7.51
CA ASN A 37 -4.78 -3.94 -6.88
C ASN A 37 -4.51 -4.36 -5.42
N ARG A 38 -5.05 -3.59 -4.47
CA ARG A 38 -4.79 -3.81 -3.03
C ARG A 38 -5.22 -5.18 -2.51
N ASP A 39 -6.34 -5.71 -3.01
CA ASP A 39 -6.84 -7.03 -2.59
C ASP A 39 -5.97 -8.14 -3.17
N ALA A 40 -5.57 -8.02 -4.44
CA ALA A 40 -4.66 -8.95 -5.09
C ALA A 40 -3.29 -8.95 -4.41
N PHE A 41 -2.75 -7.77 -4.09
CA PHE A 41 -1.49 -7.64 -3.38
C PHE A 41 -1.56 -8.24 -1.97
N ARG A 42 -2.64 -7.98 -1.23
CA ARG A 42 -2.84 -8.59 0.08
C ARG A 42 -2.88 -10.10 0.00
N ASN A 43 -3.68 -10.66 -0.91
CA ASN A 43 -3.78 -12.10 -1.09
C ASN A 43 -2.41 -12.73 -1.42
N LEU A 44 -1.60 -12.02 -2.21
CA LEU A 44 -0.23 -12.45 -2.49
C LEU A 44 0.62 -12.46 -1.21
N MET A 45 0.59 -11.37 -0.42
CA MET A 45 1.33 -11.28 0.85
C MET A 45 0.89 -12.36 1.85
N ASP A 46 -0.42 -12.63 1.95
CA ASP A 46 -0.95 -13.70 2.79
C ASP A 46 -0.44 -15.08 2.32
N THR A 47 -0.35 -15.32 1.01
CA THR A 47 0.20 -16.56 0.44
C THR A 47 1.69 -16.73 0.74
N LEU A 48 2.43 -15.64 0.82
CA LEU A 48 3.87 -15.61 1.11
C LEU A 48 4.17 -15.52 2.61
N ASP A 49 3.16 -15.48 3.47
CA ASP A 49 3.30 -15.26 4.92
C ASP A 49 4.06 -13.96 5.28
N VAL A 50 3.89 -12.94 4.45
CA VAL A 50 4.47 -11.61 4.68
C VAL A 50 3.49 -10.73 5.44
N PRO A 51 3.83 -10.29 6.67
CA PRO A 51 2.92 -9.52 7.49
C PRO A 51 2.62 -8.15 6.89
N MET A 52 1.35 -7.76 6.86
CA MET A 52 0.88 -6.45 6.44
C MET A 52 0.20 -5.71 7.59
N ALA A 53 0.19 -4.39 7.52
CA ALA A 53 -0.63 -3.59 8.43
C ALA A 53 -2.11 -4.00 8.32
N PRO A 54 -2.81 -4.21 9.46
CA PRO A 54 -4.21 -4.57 9.43
C PRO A 54 -5.05 -3.51 8.71
N GLN A 55 -5.85 -3.95 7.76
CA GLN A 55 -6.82 -3.10 7.06
C GLN A 55 -8.07 -3.92 6.70
N LYS A 56 -9.24 -3.31 6.75
CA LYS A 56 -10.51 -3.93 6.35
C LYS A 56 -11.44 -2.91 5.72
N PRO A 57 -12.21 -3.29 4.68
CA PRO A 57 -13.28 -2.45 4.16
C PRO A 57 -14.52 -2.54 5.07
N ALA A 58 -15.20 -1.42 5.24
CA ALA A 58 -16.49 -1.33 5.91
C ALA A 58 -17.53 -0.80 4.93
N LYS A 59 -18.64 -1.53 4.77
CA LYS A 59 -19.79 -1.16 3.92
C LYS A 59 -21.00 -0.70 4.73
N SER A 60 -20.85 -0.68 6.04
CA SER A 60 -21.87 -0.17 6.96
C SER A 60 -21.23 0.43 8.21
N PHE A 61 -21.98 1.30 8.88
CA PHE A 61 -21.54 1.89 10.15
C PHE A 61 -21.24 0.84 11.22
N LEU A 62 -22.10 -0.19 11.33
CA LEU A 62 -21.92 -1.27 12.31
C LEU A 62 -20.61 -2.04 12.04
N GLN A 63 -20.38 -2.44 10.80
CA GLN A 63 -19.16 -3.13 10.40
C GLN A 63 -17.90 -2.28 10.70
N GLY A 64 -17.96 -0.97 10.44
CA GLY A 64 -16.86 -0.06 10.79
C GLY A 64 -16.57 -0.02 12.28
N LYS A 65 -17.61 -0.03 13.13
CA LYS A 65 -17.44 -0.08 14.61
C LYS A 65 -16.80 -1.38 15.07
N GLU A 66 -17.17 -2.52 14.50
CA GLU A 66 -16.56 -3.82 14.80
C GLU A 66 -15.07 -3.83 14.45
N ILE A 67 -14.71 -3.30 13.26
CA ILE A 67 -13.31 -3.18 12.83
C ILE A 67 -12.54 -2.25 13.77
N ALA A 68 -13.13 -1.12 14.17
CA ALA A 68 -12.48 -0.19 15.08
C ALA A 68 -12.22 -0.81 16.46
N GLN A 69 -13.14 -1.63 16.96
CA GLN A 69 -12.93 -2.38 18.21
C GLN A 69 -11.82 -3.42 18.10
N GLU A 70 -11.73 -4.11 16.96
CA GLU A 70 -10.68 -5.10 16.69
C GLU A 70 -9.29 -4.46 16.60
N PHE A 71 -9.16 -3.38 15.82
CA PHE A 71 -7.86 -2.77 15.55
C PHE A 71 -7.38 -1.83 16.67
N GLY A 72 -8.31 -1.20 17.40
CA GLY A 72 -8.02 -0.14 18.38
C GLY A 72 -7.45 1.11 17.72
N PHE A 73 -7.53 2.23 18.40
CA PHE A 73 -7.02 3.51 17.93
C PHE A 73 -5.49 3.65 18.11
N PRO A 74 -4.81 4.51 17.30
CA PRO A 74 -5.34 5.31 16.22
C PRO A 74 -5.62 4.51 14.95
N LEU A 75 -6.56 5.01 14.11
CA LEU A 75 -6.97 4.41 12.85
C LEU A 75 -6.82 5.42 11.71
N CYS A 76 -6.49 4.93 10.52
CA CYS A 76 -6.61 5.70 9.30
C CYS A 76 -7.91 5.28 8.60
N VAL A 77 -8.76 6.26 8.29
CA VAL A 77 -10.05 6.05 7.64
C VAL A 77 -10.04 6.74 6.29
N ARG A 78 -10.43 6.02 5.24
CA ARG A 78 -10.41 6.55 3.86
C ARG A 78 -11.67 6.09 3.11
N ALA A 79 -12.40 7.03 2.54
CA ALA A 79 -13.50 6.70 1.64
C ALA A 79 -12.95 6.03 0.36
N SER A 80 -13.51 4.87 -0.01
CA SER A 80 -13.09 4.14 -1.20
C SER A 80 -13.52 4.86 -2.47
N TYR A 81 -12.68 4.83 -3.51
CA TYR A 81 -12.93 5.42 -4.84
C TYR A 81 -13.20 6.93 -4.84
N THR A 82 -12.58 7.68 -3.93
CA THR A 82 -12.59 9.14 -3.94
C THR A 82 -11.30 9.71 -4.54
N LEU A 83 -11.42 10.80 -5.29
CA LEU A 83 -10.28 11.50 -5.88
C LEU A 83 -9.69 12.53 -4.89
N GLY A 84 -8.36 12.70 -4.95
CA GLY A 84 -7.68 13.79 -4.25
C GLY A 84 -7.61 13.66 -2.73
N GLY A 85 -7.71 12.43 -2.18
CA GLY A 85 -7.61 12.20 -0.73
C GLY A 85 -8.82 12.71 0.08
N ALA A 86 -9.93 13.06 -0.57
CA ALA A 86 -11.14 13.47 0.10
C ALA A 86 -11.67 12.37 1.03
N GLY A 87 -11.90 12.70 2.29
CA GLY A 87 -12.40 11.77 3.29
C GLY A 87 -11.34 10.81 3.87
N ALA A 88 -10.05 11.14 3.72
CA ALA A 88 -8.97 10.41 4.39
C ALA A 88 -8.49 11.19 5.62
N ALA A 89 -8.48 10.55 6.80
CA ALA A 89 -7.90 11.12 8.00
C ALA A 89 -7.44 10.04 8.99
N ILE A 90 -6.52 10.43 9.86
CA ILE A 90 -6.13 9.64 11.02
C ILE A 90 -6.96 10.10 12.20
N VAL A 91 -7.62 9.15 12.89
CA VAL A 91 -8.49 9.39 14.03
C VAL A 91 -7.94 8.74 15.29
N HIS A 92 -8.07 9.43 16.41
CA HIS A 92 -7.49 9.00 17.67
C HIS A 92 -8.54 8.53 18.69
N ASP A 93 -9.80 8.88 18.46
CA ASP A 93 -10.88 8.56 19.38
C ASP A 93 -12.17 8.08 18.67
N PRO A 94 -13.10 7.42 19.40
CA PRO A 94 -14.31 6.87 18.81
C PRO A 94 -15.29 7.92 18.28
N VAL A 95 -15.31 9.13 18.81
CA VAL A 95 -16.28 10.18 18.41
C VAL A 95 -15.89 10.74 17.06
N GLU A 96 -14.61 11.05 16.88
CA GLU A 96 -14.05 11.50 15.62
C GLU A 96 -14.21 10.40 14.54
N PHE A 97 -13.95 9.15 14.93
CA PHE A 97 -14.12 7.99 14.06
C PHE A 97 -15.56 7.86 13.53
N ASP A 98 -16.55 7.97 14.40
CA ASP A 98 -17.95 7.82 14.04
C ASP A 98 -18.39 8.86 13.00
N GLN A 99 -17.97 10.11 13.19
CA GLN A 99 -18.26 11.19 12.24
C GLN A 99 -17.60 10.95 10.87
N LEU A 100 -16.32 10.55 10.88
CA LEU A 100 -15.58 10.32 9.65
C LEU A 100 -16.10 9.09 8.91
N LEU A 101 -16.42 8.02 9.60
CA LEU A 101 -16.99 6.80 9.04
C LEU A 101 -18.34 7.08 8.35
N GLU A 102 -19.24 7.80 9.05
CA GLU A 102 -20.54 8.16 8.47
C GLU A 102 -20.40 9.03 7.21
N ASN A 103 -19.52 10.03 7.28
CA ASN A 103 -19.25 10.89 6.13
C ASN A 103 -18.58 10.10 4.98
N GLY A 104 -17.60 9.26 5.29
CA GLY A 104 -16.91 8.43 4.31
C GLY A 104 -17.85 7.49 3.56
N LEU A 105 -18.78 6.83 4.27
CA LEU A 105 -19.80 5.99 3.66
C LEU A 105 -20.76 6.76 2.73
N LYS A 106 -21.04 8.05 3.05
CA LYS A 106 -21.90 8.91 2.21
C LYS A 106 -21.20 9.38 0.94
N ILE A 107 -19.91 9.75 1.01
CA ILE A 107 -19.17 10.31 -0.13
C ILE A 107 -18.58 9.23 -1.05
N SER A 108 -18.38 8.01 -0.57
CA SER A 108 -17.92 6.90 -1.39
C SER A 108 -18.99 6.49 -2.42
N PRO A 109 -18.66 6.46 -3.72
CA PRO A 109 -19.62 6.04 -4.77
C PRO A 109 -20.15 4.62 -4.58
N ILE A 110 -19.40 3.77 -3.89
CA ILE A 110 -19.75 2.37 -3.61
C ILE A 110 -20.15 2.12 -2.16
N HIS A 111 -20.34 3.20 -1.38
CA HIS A 111 -20.69 3.15 0.04
C HIS A 111 -19.70 2.28 0.86
N GLU A 112 -18.42 2.47 0.61
CA GLU A 112 -17.35 1.73 1.28
C GLU A 112 -16.27 2.66 1.83
N VAL A 113 -15.80 2.33 3.03
CA VAL A 113 -14.70 3.02 3.71
C VAL A 113 -13.63 1.98 4.03
N MET A 114 -12.39 2.27 3.68
CA MET A 114 -11.24 1.49 4.12
C MET A 114 -10.76 1.98 5.49
N ILE A 115 -10.60 1.05 6.42
CA ILE A 115 -10.11 1.31 7.77
C ILE A 115 -8.79 0.57 7.93
N ASP A 116 -7.73 1.33 8.20
CA ASP A 116 -6.39 0.81 8.41
C ASP A 116 -5.93 1.08 9.84
N LYS A 117 -5.20 0.15 10.45
CA LYS A 117 -4.47 0.43 11.69
C LYS A 117 -3.38 1.46 11.41
N ALA A 118 -3.44 2.61 12.07
CA ALA A 118 -2.40 3.62 11.93
C ALA A 118 -1.15 3.22 12.72
N LEU A 119 -0.01 3.17 12.04
CA LEU A 119 1.30 2.80 12.61
C LEU A 119 2.11 4.05 12.95
N LEU A 120 1.47 5.05 13.56
CA LEU A 120 2.12 6.31 13.91
C LEU A 120 3.34 6.11 14.81
N GLY A 121 4.41 6.80 14.49
CA GLY A 121 5.65 6.75 15.27
C GLY A 121 6.50 5.50 15.05
N TRP A 122 6.08 4.58 14.18
CA TRP A 122 6.93 3.48 13.75
C TRP A 122 8.07 4.00 12.89
N LYS A 123 9.17 3.26 12.88
CA LYS A 123 10.26 3.50 11.94
C LYS A 123 9.88 2.99 10.57
N GLU A 124 10.31 3.71 9.54
CA GLU A 124 10.05 3.37 8.14
C GLU A 124 11.36 3.04 7.43
N TYR A 125 11.42 1.86 6.83
CA TYR A 125 12.55 1.36 6.05
C TYR A 125 12.06 0.85 4.72
N GLU A 126 12.89 1.04 3.69
CA GLU A 126 12.63 0.59 2.35
C GLU A 126 13.83 -0.21 1.81
N LEU A 127 13.56 -1.15 0.92
CA LEU A 127 14.59 -1.84 0.15
C LEU A 127 14.37 -1.59 -1.33
N GLU A 128 15.41 -1.12 -2.01
CA GLU A 128 15.43 -1.04 -3.46
C GLU A 128 16.00 -2.35 -4.03
N LEU A 129 15.19 -3.03 -4.85
CA LEU A 129 15.54 -4.32 -5.43
C LEU A 129 15.53 -4.27 -6.95
N LEU A 130 16.38 -5.08 -7.54
CA LEU A 130 16.36 -5.36 -8.96
C LEU A 130 16.33 -6.88 -9.17
N ARG A 131 15.38 -7.35 -10.01
CA ARG A 131 15.29 -8.73 -10.45
C ARG A 131 15.38 -8.79 -11.96
N ASP A 132 16.25 -9.65 -12.48
CA ASP A 132 16.39 -9.83 -13.92
C ASP A 132 15.53 -10.99 -14.46
N ALA A 133 15.52 -11.17 -15.78
CA ALA A 133 14.77 -12.22 -16.44
C ALA A 133 15.31 -13.65 -16.17
N ASN A 134 16.49 -13.78 -15.56
CA ASN A 134 17.08 -15.06 -15.16
C ASN A 134 16.86 -15.35 -13.67
N ASP A 135 16.01 -14.60 -13.02
CA ASP A 135 15.68 -14.73 -11.59
C ASP A 135 16.85 -14.40 -10.64
N ASN A 136 17.79 -13.57 -11.09
CA ASN A 136 18.80 -13.01 -10.20
C ASN A 136 18.21 -11.79 -9.48
N VAL A 137 18.26 -11.82 -8.14
CA VAL A 137 17.76 -10.72 -7.31
C VAL A 137 18.92 -10.06 -6.58
N ILE A 138 19.01 -8.75 -6.66
CA ILE A 138 19.98 -7.95 -5.90
C ILE A 138 19.25 -6.84 -5.14
N ILE A 139 19.68 -6.62 -3.90
CA ILE A 139 19.29 -5.44 -3.14
C ILE A 139 20.29 -4.34 -3.46
N ILE A 140 19.83 -3.28 -4.09
CA ILE A 140 20.65 -2.15 -4.51
C ILE A 140 21.03 -1.33 -3.29
N CYS A 141 20.06 -0.98 -2.45
CA CYS A 141 20.28 -0.29 -1.19
C CYS A 141 19.12 -0.51 -0.20
N SER A 142 19.42 -0.25 1.07
CA SER A 142 18.44 -0.05 2.13
C SER A 142 18.29 1.45 2.39
N ILE A 143 17.07 1.86 2.65
CA ILE A 143 16.72 3.26 2.89
C ILE A 143 16.04 3.37 4.25
N GLU A 144 16.33 4.44 4.97
CA GLU A 144 15.66 4.79 6.22
C GLU A 144 15.05 6.19 6.09
N ASN A 145 13.76 6.30 6.38
CA ASN A 145 13.09 7.57 6.56
C ASN A 145 13.24 7.99 8.02
N PHE A 146 13.91 9.12 8.25
CA PHE A 146 14.24 9.60 9.60
C PHE A 146 13.02 10.06 10.38
N ASP A 147 12.06 10.62 9.67
CA ASP A 147 10.80 11.02 10.25
C ASP A 147 9.94 9.79 10.51
N PRO A 148 9.17 9.77 11.62
CA PRO A 148 8.35 8.62 11.96
C PRO A 148 7.22 8.43 10.94
N MET A 149 6.75 7.19 10.78
CA MET A 149 5.61 6.85 9.92
C MET A 149 4.41 7.74 10.23
N GLY A 150 3.76 8.24 9.18
CA GLY A 150 2.67 9.22 9.20
C GLY A 150 3.09 10.54 8.53
N ILE A 151 4.38 10.77 8.31
CA ILE A 151 4.91 11.85 7.48
C ILE A 151 5.12 11.29 6.07
N HIS A 152 4.69 12.03 5.05
CA HIS A 152 4.83 11.60 3.66
C HIS A 152 6.33 11.43 3.31
N THR A 153 6.69 10.30 2.69
CA THR A 153 8.09 9.96 2.33
C THR A 153 8.80 11.09 1.55
N GLY A 154 8.09 11.78 0.65
CA GLY A 154 8.61 12.91 -0.10
C GLY A 154 8.95 14.16 0.73
N ASP A 155 8.44 14.23 1.96
CA ASP A 155 8.67 15.33 2.91
C ASP A 155 9.61 14.92 4.06
N SER A 156 10.04 13.66 4.07
CA SER A 156 10.91 13.08 5.09
C SER A 156 12.40 13.19 4.72
N ILE A 157 13.26 13.24 5.73
CA ILE A 157 14.70 13.09 5.55
C ILE A 157 15.02 11.61 5.28
N THR A 158 15.51 11.33 4.09
CA THR A 158 15.80 9.98 3.60
C THR A 158 17.30 9.72 3.60
N VAL A 159 17.72 8.59 4.16
CA VAL A 159 19.13 8.19 4.27
C VAL A 159 19.35 6.79 3.67
N ALA A 160 20.34 6.67 2.82
CA ALA A 160 20.80 5.39 2.25
C ALA A 160 22.33 5.25 2.43
N PRO A 161 22.81 4.09 2.95
CA PRO A 161 22.05 2.97 3.48
C PRO A 161 21.36 3.28 4.81
N ALA A 162 20.37 2.48 5.20
CA ALA A 162 19.70 2.60 6.51
C ALA A 162 20.73 2.50 7.66
N MET A 163 20.66 3.44 8.60
CA MET A 163 21.68 3.59 9.64
C MET A 163 21.30 2.91 10.96
N THR A 164 20.00 2.79 11.25
CA THR A 164 19.54 2.24 12.54
C THR A 164 18.87 0.88 12.41
N LEU A 165 18.90 0.28 11.22
CA LEU A 165 18.41 -1.07 10.97
C LEU A 165 19.39 -2.10 11.51
N SER A 166 18.92 -3.02 12.35
CA SER A 166 19.76 -4.12 12.84
C SER A 166 20.00 -5.16 11.74
N ASP A 167 21.15 -5.84 11.78
CA ASP A 167 21.47 -6.92 10.82
C ASP A 167 20.38 -7.99 10.78
N THR A 168 19.85 -8.38 11.95
CA THR A 168 18.79 -9.38 12.05
C THR A 168 17.50 -8.92 11.33
N THR A 169 17.14 -7.66 11.51
CA THR A 169 15.94 -7.10 10.84
C THR A 169 16.18 -6.95 9.35
N PHE A 170 17.38 -6.50 8.95
CA PHE A 170 17.74 -6.41 7.54
C PHE A 170 17.68 -7.76 6.84
N GLN A 171 18.17 -8.85 7.46
CA GLN A 171 18.06 -10.19 6.87
C GLN A 171 16.59 -10.63 6.72
N LYS A 172 15.75 -10.38 7.74
CA LYS A 172 14.31 -10.65 7.63
C LYS A 172 13.63 -9.89 6.48
N MET A 173 13.98 -8.61 6.33
CA MET A 173 13.44 -7.81 5.22
C MET A 173 13.88 -8.36 3.86
N ARG A 174 15.15 -8.80 3.75
CA ARG A 174 15.66 -9.45 2.53
C ARG A 174 14.94 -10.74 2.20
N ASP A 175 14.64 -11.55 3.23
CA ASP A 175 13.96 -12.83 3.04
C ASP A 175 12.50 -12.66 2.62
N MET A 176 11.88 -11.52 2.97
CA MET A 176 10.52 -11.17 2.57
C MET A 176 10.43 -10.49 1.20
N ALA A 177 11.49 -9.86 0.76
CA ALA A 177 11.53 -9.08 -0.49
C ALA A 177 11.93 -9.92 -1.70
#